data_16dcf8527ec3e558ee535c23c258e6c7
#
_entry.id   16dcf8527ec3e558ee535c23c258e6c7
#
_cell.length_a   1.000
_cell.length_b   1.000
_cell.length_c   1.000
_cell.angle_alpha   90.00
_cell.angle_beta   90.00
_cell.angle_gamma   90.00
#
_symmetry.space_group_name_H-M   'P 1'
#
loop_
_entity.id
_entity.type
_entity.pdbx_description
1 polymer ?
#
loop_
_entity_poly.entity_id
_entity_poly.type
_entity_poly.pdbx_seq_one_letter_code
_entity_poly.pdbx_strand_id
1 'polypeptide(L)'
;GGMLHVGDHDIHCINRSGHGTQSLKEAVENSCNVALMQIGSMIGVDDFCKYQHIFGFGELTGIDLPGDASTAGLLYTPENMDDASLATNAFGQNFNVTMTQLIAGFCSLINGGEYYEPHIVKQIQDENGNIISNEEPVLVKRTISQETSTMVKDYMRGVVLNGSGNKADMEAYEVGGKTGTAEKLPRDNGK
;
A
#
# COMPACT_ATOMS: atom_id res chain seq x y z
N GLY A 1 -21.58 -9.54 9.36
CA GLY A 1 -21.50 -10.64 8.41
C GLY A 1 -20.30 -10.50 7.48
N GLY A 2 -20.09 -11.48 6.62
CA GLY A 2 -18.99 -11.49 5.66
C GLY A 2 -19.26 -10.73 4.36
N MET A 3 -20.19 -9.78 4.35
CA MET A 3 -20.61 -9.02 3.17
C MET A 3 -21.04 -7.61 3.60
N LEU A 4 -20.81 -6.65 2.72
CA LEU A 4 -21.31 -5.28 2.80
C LEU A 4 -21.99 -4.92 1.48
N HIS A 5 -23.19 -4.35 1.55
CA HIS A 5 -23.88 -3.79 0.39
C HIS A 5 -23.44 -2.35 0.19
N VAL A 6 -22.90 -2.02 -0.99
CA VAL A 6 -22.38 -0.68 -1.33
C VAL A 6 -22.90 -0.31 -2.72
N GLY A 7 -23.67 0.77 -2.82
CA GLY A 7 -24.39 1.08 -4.06
C GLY A 7 -25.28 -0.10 -4.48
N ASP A 8 -25.12 -0.56 -5.70
CA ASP A 8 -25.85 -1.72 -6.26
C ASP A 8 -25.07 -3.05 -6.15
N HIS A 9 -23.99 -3.10 -5.33
CA HIS A 9 -23.06 -4.22 -5.27
C HIS A 9 -23.00 -4.86 -3.89
N ASP A 10 -23.05 -6.20 -3.87
CA ASP A 10 -22.77 -7.01 -2.68
C ASP A 10 -21.29 -7.41 -2.68
N ILE A 11 -20.47 -6.72 -1.87
CA ILE A 11 -19.04 -6.97 -1.79
C ILE A 11 -18.72 -7.86 -0.60
N HIS A 12 -18.01 -8.94 -0.86
CA HIS A 12 -17.77 -9.98 0.12
C HIS A 12 -16.35 -9.94 0.70
N CYS A 13 -16.25 -10.34 1.96
CA CYS A 13 -15.00 -10.75 2.56
C CYS A 13 -14.60 -12.17 2.09
N ILE A 14 -13.30 -12.50 2.11
CA ILE A 14 -12.80 -13.86 1.90
C ILE A 14 -13.47 -14.82 2.90
N ASN A 15 -13.57 -14.42 4.16
CA ASN A 15 -14.37 -15.14 5.15
C ASN A 15 -15.85 -14.78 4.98
N ARG A 16 -16.59 -15.63 4.30
CA ARG A 16 -18.03 -15.43 4.02
C ARG A 16 -18.89 -15.39 5.27
N SER A 17 -18.46 -16.02 6.37
CA SER A 17 -19.15 -15.96 7.67
C SER A 17 -18.92 -14.64 8.41
N GLY A 18 -17.89 -13.87 7.98
CA GLY A 18 -17.44 -12.65 8.62
C GLY A 18 -16.49 -12.91 9.78
N HIS A 19 -15.93 -11.83 10.33
CA HIS A 19 -14.96 -11.89 11.43
C HIS A 19 -15.55 -11.40 12.76
N GLY A 20 -16.84 -11.08 12.81
CA GLY A 20 -17.48 -10.51 14.01
C GLY A 20 -17.06 -9.05 14.24
N THR A 21 -17.13 -8.61 15.49
CA THR A 21 -16.66 -7.31 15.93
C THR A 21 -15.14 -7.35 16.06
N GLN A 22 -14.46 -6.38 15.46
CA GLN A 22 -13.00 -6.31 15.43
C GLN A 22 -12.54 -4.90 15.80
N SER A 23 -11.40 -4.81 16.47
CA SER A 23 -10.61 -3.58 16.56
C SER A 23 -9.98 -3.25 15.19
N LEU A 24 -9.43 -2.05 15.02
CA LEU A 24 -8.69 -1.65 13.83
C LEU A 24 -7.51 -2.59 13.57
N LYS A 25 -6.76 -2.95 14.62
CA LYS A 25 -5.65 -3.90 14.55
C LYS A 25 -6.10 -5.27 14.00
N GLU A 26 -7.13 -5.86 14.59
CA GLU A 26 -7.66 -7.15 14.15
C GLU A 26 -8.22 -7.10 12.72
N ALA A 27 -8.81 -5.98 12.30
CA ALA A 27 -9.28 -5.80 10.94
C ALA A 27 -8.13 -5.83 9.91
N VAL A 28 -6.97 -5.26 10.27
CA VAL A 28 -5.75 -5.30 9.45
C VAL A 28 -5.13 -6.70 9.48
N GLU A 29 -5.01 -7.33 10.66
CA GLU A 29 -4.47 -8.69 10.86
C GLU A 29 -5.23 -9.73 10.02
N ASN A 30 -6.57 -9.68 10.07
CA ASN A 30 -7.45 -10.59 9.35
C ASN A 30 -7.63 -10.22 7.87
N SER A 31 -7.12 -9.07 7.43
CA SER A 31 -7.39 -8.53 6.09
C SER A 31 -8.90 -8.52 5.77
N CYS A 32 -9.71 -8.03 6.70
CA CYS A 32 -11.16 -8.07 6.60
C CYS A 32 -11.69 -7.02 5.62
N ASN A 33 -12.10 -7.43 4.42
CA ASN A 33 -12.62 -6.50 3.41
C ASN A 33 -13.77 -5.64 3.94
N VAL A 34 -14.73 -6.24 4.68
CA VAL A 34 -15.88 -5.49 5.23
C VAL A 34 -15.43 -4.39 6.17
N ALA A 35 -14.49 -4.67 7.08
CA ALA A 35 -13.98 -3.65 7.98
C ALA A 35 -13.20 -2.57 7.24
N LEU A 36 -12.35 -2.95 6.27
CA LEU A 36 -11.58 -2.00 5.45
C LEU A 36 -12.49 -1.10 4.60
N MET A 37 -13.57 -1.63 4.03
CA MET A 37 -14.59 -0.83 3.33
C MET A 37 -15.27 0.19 4.26
N GLN A 38 -15.64 -0.22 5.47
CA GLN A 38 -16.23 0.70 6.47
C GLN A 38 -15.23 1.78 6.87
N ILE A 39 -13.96 1.45 7.06
CA ILE A 39 -12.90 2.42 7.35
C ILE A 39 -12.73 3.39 6.17
N GLY A 40 -12.69 2.89 4.93
CA GLY A 40 -12.63 3.73 3.73
C GLY A 40 -13.79 4.71 3.65
N SER A 41 -15.03 4.25 3.92
CA SER A 41 -16.21 5.11 3.98
C SER A 41 -16.14 6.17 5.08
N MET A 42 -15.54 5.84 6.23
CA MET A 42 -15.33 6.82 7.32
C MET A 42 -14.27 7.87 6.98
N ILE A 43 -13.25 7.51 6.23
CA ILE A 43 -12.21 8.43 5.73
C ILE A 43 -12.81 9.38 4.68
N GLY A 44 -13.66 8.84 3.80
CA GLY A 44 -14.24 9.60 2.69
C GLY A 44 -13.31 9.73 1.48
N VAL A 45 -13.90 10.10 0.35
CA VAL A 45 -13.23 10.14 -0.96
C VAL A 45 -12.06 11.11 -0.97
N ASP A 46 -12.27 12.34 -0.48
CA ASP A 46 -11.27 13.41 -0.56
C ASP A 46 -9.97 13.04 0.16
N ASP A 47 -10.09 12.61 1.42
CA ASP A 47 -8.92 12.23 2.21
C ASP A 47 -8.31 10.91 1.70
N PHE A 48 -9.11 9.97 1.19
CA PHE A 48 -8.59 8.74 0.61
C PHE A 48 -7.71 9.03 -0.61
N CYS A 49 -8.20 9.80 -1.58
CA CYS A 49 -7.44 10.20 -2.76
C CYS A 49 -6.19 11.03 -2.39
N LYS A 50 -6.34 11.97 -1.46
CA LYS A 50 -5.23 12.77 -0.94
C LYS A 50 -4.10 11.91 -0.37
N TYR A 51 -4.43 10.89 0.43
CA TYR A 51 -3.40 10.00 0.99
C TYR A 51 -2.76 9.09 -0.05
N GLN A 52 -3.46 8.67 -1.10
CA GLN A 52 -2.81 7.98 -2.23
C GLN A 52 -1.66 8.83 -2.81
N HIS A 53 -1.88 10.13 -3.03
CA HIS A 53 -0.84 11.06 -3.49
C HIS A 53 0.24 11.33 -2.44
N ILE A 54 -0.12 11.42 -1.16
CA ILE A 54 0.86 11.58 -0.07
C ILE A 54 1.84 10.41 -0.07
N PHE A 55 1.38 9.19 -0.35
CA PHE A 55 2.23 8.00 -0.48
C PHE A 55 2.92 7.87 -1.85
N GLY A 56 2.81 8.87 -2.73
CA GLY A 56 3.48 8.89 -4.03
C GLY A 56 2.82 8.04 -5.11
N PHE A 57 1.60 7.56 -4.89
CA PHE A 57 0.87 6.82 -5.90
C PHE A 57 0.43 7.76 -7.03
N GLY A 58 0.52 7.29 -8.25
CA GLY A 58 0.19 8.06 -9.45
C GLY A 58 1.36 8.86 -10.03
N GLU A 59 2.38 9.18 -9.25
CA GLU A 59 3.46 10.08 -9.64
C GLU A 59 4.72 9.33 -10.11
N LEU A 60 5.63 10.06 -10.76
CA LEU A 60 6.99 9.55 -10.98
C LEU A 60 7.69 9.44 -9.63
N THR A 61 8.49 8.39 -9.46
CA THR A 61 9.22 8.15 -8.19
C THR A 61 10.57 8.83 -8.13
N GLY A 62 11.11 9.22 -9.29
CA GLY A 62 12.46 9.78 -9.39
C GLY A 62 13.58 8.72 -9.38
N ILE A 63 13.23 7.41 -9.40
CA ILE A 63 14.22 6.35 -9.40
C ILE A 63 15.23 6.53 -10.54
N ASP A 64 16.51 6.30 -10.25
CA ASP A 64 17.66 6.43 -11.15
C ASP A 64 17.77 5.33 -12.23
N LEU A 65 16.63 4.71 -12.58
CA LEU A 65 16.52 3.71 -13.63
C LEU A 65 15.57 4.16 -14.75
N PRO A 66 15.83 3.77 -16.01
CA PRO A 66 14.90 4.02 -17.09
C PRO A 66 13.61 3.22 -16.87
N GLY A 67 12.48 3.83 -17.26
CA GLY A 67 11.15 3.18 -17.20
C GLY A 67 10.32 3.57 -15.98
N ASP A 68 10.72 4.58 -15.20
CA ASP A 68 9.85 5.18 -14.20
C ASP A 68 8.58 5.74 -14.88
N ALA A 69 7.42 5.49 -14.32
CA ALA A 69 6.16 5.82 -14.95
C ALA A 69 5.14 6.41 -13.98
N SER A 70 4.44 7.44 -14.43
CA SER A 70 3.24 7.93 -13.75
C SER A 70 2.07 6.97 -13.97
N THR A 71 1.32 6.70 -12.93
CA THR A 71 0.07 5.92 -12.96
C THR A 71 -1.15 6.77 -12.62
N ALA A 72 -1.06 8.11 -12.74
CA ALA A 72 -2.14 9.03 -12.39
C ALA A 72 -3.47 8.69 -13.09
N GLY A 73 -3.42 8.29 -14.37
CA GLY A 73 -4.62 7.87 -15.11
C GLY A 73 -5.19 6.49 -14.71
N LEU A 74 -4.56 5.79 -13.76
CA LEU A 74 -4.97 4.49 -13.24
C LEU A 74 -5.44 4.56 -11.78
N LEU A 75 -5.52 5.77 -11.23
CA LEU A 75 -6.10 6.09 -9.92
C LEU A 75 -7.43 6.81 -10.10
N TYR A 76 -8.30 6.69 -9.13
CA TYR A 76 -9.49 7.52 -9.04
C TYR A 76 -9.14 8.91 -8.50
N THR A 77 -9.95 9.89 -8.90
CA THR A 77 -9.93 11.25 -8.36
C THR A 77 -11.20 11.50 -7.55
N PRO A 78 -11.25 12.54 -6.71
CA PRO A 78 -12.47 12.88 -5.98
C PRO A 78 -13.71 13.04 -6.86
N GLU A 79 -13.53 13.48 -8.11
CA GLU A 79 -14.64 13.73 -9.04
C GLU A 79 -15.22 12.46 -9.67
N ASN A 80 -14.46 11.35 -9.69
CA ASN A 80 -14.88 10.12 -10.38
C ASN A 80 -14.91 8.88 -9.47
N MET A 81 -14.55 9.00 -8.19
CA MET A 81 -14.62 7.92 -7.21
C MET A 81 -16.02 7.85 -6.60
N ASP A 82 -16.78 6.83 -6.96
CA ASP A 82 -18.05 6.50 -6.31
C ASP A 82 -17.87 5.62 -5.06
N ASP A 83 -18.95 5.35 -4.34
CA ASP A 83 -18.92 4.57 -3.10
C ASP A 83 -18.38 3.14 -3.31
N ALA A 84 -18.69 2.52 -4.45
CA ALA A 84 -18.23 1.17 -4.77
C ALA A 84 -16.73 1.16 -5.11
N SER A 85 -16.25 2.18 -5.81
CA SER A 85 -14.84 2.38 -6.11
C SER A 85 -14.04 2.65 -4.83
N LEU A 86 -14.53 3.53 -3.95
CA LEU A 86 -13.91 3.77 -2.64
C LEU A 86 -13.84 2.50 -1.81
N ALA A 87 -14.94 1.75 -1.74
CA ALA A 87 -15.00 0.50 -1.00
C ALA A 87 -13.98 -0.52 -1.51
N THR A 88 -13.88 -0.72 -2.83
CA THR A 88 -12.92 -1.67 -3.42
C THR A 88 -11.47 -1.20 -3.29
N ASN A 89 -11.22 0.09 -3.46
CA ASN A 89 -9.89 0.67 -3.25
C ASN A 89 -9.42 0.50 -1.80
N ALA A 90 -10.31 0.62 -0.82
CA ALA A 90 -9.99 0.51 0.60
C ALA A 90 -9.38 -0.84 1.01
N PHE A 91 -9.65 -1.92 0.27
CA PHE A 91 -9.00 -3.22 0.48
C PHE A 91 -8.02 -3.63 -0.64
N GLY A 92 -7.63 -2.68 -1.52
CA GLY A 92 -6.54 -2.87 -2.48
C GLY A 92 -6.96 -3.41 -3.85
N GLN A 93 -8.17 -3.11 -4.32
CA GLN A 93 -8.66 -3.45 -5.65
C GLN A 93 -8.94 -2.19 -6.48
N ASN A 94 -9.09 -2.35 -7.79
CA ASN A 94 -9.53 -1.30 -8.73
C ASN A 94 -8.61 -0.07 -8.89
N PHE A 95 -7.33 -0.19 -8.56
CA PHE A 95 -6.32 0.81 -8.92
C PHE A 95 -5.00 0.13 -9.26
N ASN A 96 -4.14 0.83 -10.00
CA ASN A 96 -2.83 0.32 -10.38
C ASN A 96 -1.74 1.30 -10.04
N VAL A 97 -0.65 0.78 -9.49
CA VAL A 97 0.57 1.52 -9.19
C VAL A 97 1.79 0.73 -9.67
N THR A 98 2.92 1.40 -9.87
CA THR A 98 4.16 0.68 -10.16
C THR A 98 4.69 0.01 -8.89
N MET A 99 5.52 -1.02 -9.06
CA MET A 99 6.20 -1.67 -7.92
C MET A 99 7.06 -0.67 -7.15
N THR A 100 7.70 0.27 -7.83
CA THR A 100 8.53 1.31 -7.22
C THR A 100 7.70 2.27 -6.38
N GLN A 101 6.54 2.73 -6.88
CA GLN A 101 5.60 3.53 -6.11
C GLN A 101 5.14 2.81 -4.85
N LEU A 102 4.77 1.53 -4.99
CA LEU A 102 4.32 0.72 -3.85
C LEU A 102 5.41 0.56 -2.79
N ILE A 103 6.63 0.23 -3.21
CA ILE A 103 7.76 0.04 -2.28
C ILE A 103 8.11 1.36 -1.58
N ALA A 104 8.23 2.47 -2.31
CA ALA A 104 8.56 3.76 -1.72
C ALA A 104 7.50 4.22 -0.72
N GLY A 105 6.21 4.12 -1.09
CA GLY A 105 5.09 4.42 -0.19
C GLY A 105 5.08 3.51 1.04
N PHE A 106 5.26 2.20 0.86
CA PHE A 106 5.29 1.25 1.97
C PHE A 106 6.49 1.48 2.91
N CYS A 107 7.69 1.78 2.38
CA CYS A 107 8.84 2.13 3.19
C CYS A 107 8.56 3.33 4.09
N SER A 108 7.87 4.35 3.57
CA SER A 108 7.52 5.52 4.38
C SER A 108 6.54 5.20 5.53
N LEU A 109 5.72 4.15 5.40
CA LEU A 109 4.84 3.69 6.49
C LEU A 109 5.62 3.11 7.68
N ILE A 110 6.78 2.53 7.45
CA ILE A 110 7.51 1.73 8.46
C ILE A 110 8.82 2.35 8.94
N ASN A 111 9.27 3.46 8.33
CA ASN A 111 10.55 4.10 8.67
C ASN A 111 10.41 5.41 9.49
N GLY A 112 9.22 5.71 10.01
CA GLY A 112 8.95 6.94 10.74
C GLY A 112 8.19 7.99 9.93
N GLY A 113 7.66 7.64 8.77
CA GLY A 113 6.90 8.53 7.90
C GLY A 113 7.75 9.27 6.87
N GLU A 114 8.99 8.90 6.68
CA GLU A 114 9.91 9.56 5.76
C GLU A 114 9.84 8.93 4.37
N TYR A 115 9.43 9.71 3.37
CA TYR A 115 9.39 9.28 1.97
C TYR A 115 10.69 9.74 1.28
N TYR A 116 11.52 8.77 0.93
CA TYR A 116 12.76 8.98 0.21
C TYR A 116 12.58 8.73 -1.28
N GLU A 117 13.34 9.47 -2.09
CA GLU A 117 13.49 9.14 -3.50
C GLU A 117 14.20 7.79 -3.63
N PRO A 118 13.58 6.79 -4.31
CA PRO A 118 14.21 5.48 -4.46
C PRO A 118 15.41 5.56 -5.40
N HIS A 119 16.50 4.87 -5.07
CA HIS A 119 17.69 4.77 -5.92
C HIS A 119 18.28 3.36 -5.85
N ILE A 120 18.94 2.95 -6.92
CA ILE A 120 19.65 1.68 -7.04
C ILE A 120 21.15 1.91 -7.00
N VAL A 121 21.63 3.00 -7.61
CA VAL A 121 23.03 3.36 -7.61
C VAL A 121 23.43 3.85 -6.23
N LYS A 122 24.39 3.19 -5.61
CA LYS A 122 24.97 3.62 -4.33
C LYS A 122 26.15 4.56 -4.57
N GLN A 123 27.00 4.19 -5.53
CA GLN A 123 28.21 4.97 -5.85
C GLN A 123 28.72 4.61 -7.25
N ILE A 124 29.46 5.54 -7.85
CA ILE A 124 30.17 5.36 -9.10
C ILE A 124 31.68 5.39 -8.78
N GLN A 125 32.44 4.43 -9.29
CA GLN A 125 33.87 4.33 -9.12
C GLN A 125 34.61 4.33 -10.47
N ASP A 126 35.83 4.81 -10.50
CA ASP A 126 36.71 4.65 -11.63
C ASP A 126 37.33 3.22 -11.70
N GLU A 127 38.11 2.94 -12.74
CA GLU A 127 38.78 1.66 -12.93
C GLU A 127 39.82 1.30 -11.85
N ASN A 128 40.25 2.29 -11.05
CA ASN A 128 41.18 2.12 -9.94
C ASN A 128 40.48 1.98 -8.59
N GLY A 129 39.13 2.03 -8.57
CA GLY A 129 38.33 1.93 -7.36
C GLY A 129 38.16 3.25 -6.61
N ASN A 130 38.58 4.39 -7.16
CA ASN A 130 38.31 5.69 -6.55
C ASN A 130 36.87 6.09 -6.75
N ILE A 131 36.25 6.62 -5.71
CA ILE A 131 34.86 7.07 -5.76
C ILE A 131 34.75 8.37 -6.57
N ILE A 132 34.01 8.33 -7.67
CA ILE A 132 33.69 9.49 -8.51
C ILE A 132 32.46 10.20 -7.97
N SER A 133 31.44 9.46 -7.61
CA SER A 133 30.17 9.96 -7.08
C SER A 133 29.63 9.01 -6.01
N ASN A 134 28.97 9.58 -5.01
CA ASN A 134 28.29 8.83 -3.96
C ASN A 134 26.86 9.37 -3.87
N GLU A 135 25.87 8.48 -3.95
CA GLU A 135 24.46 8.86 -3.86
C GLU A 135 24.02 8.89 -2.40
N GLU A 136 23.57 10.06 -1.95
CA GLU A 136 23.03 10.25 -0.61
C GLU A 136 21.49 10.13 -0.64
N PRO A 137 20.87 9.57 0.40
CA PRO A 137 19.42 9.48 0.48
C PRO A 137 18.75 10.86 0.41
N VAL A 138 17.82 11.05 -0.52
CA VAL A 138 17.06 12.29 -0.70
C VAL A 138 15.71 12.16 -0.01
N LEU A 139 15.52 12.86 1.11
CA LEU A 139 14.22 12.98 1.78
C LEU A 139 13.32 13.93 0.99
N VAL A 140 12.22 13.42 0.42
CA VAL A 140 11.28 14.19 -0.39
C VAL A 140 10.20 14.83 0.48
N LYS A 141 9.58 14.03 1.37
CA LYS A 141 8.46 14.49 2.20
C LYS A 141 8.26 13.57 3.41
N ARG A 142 7.44 14.03 4.35
CA ARG A 142 6.91 13.20 5.43
C ARG A 142 5.47 12.82 5.14
N THR A 143 5.14 11.54 5.12
CA THR A 143 3.81 11.00 4.78
C THR A 143 2.91 10.88 6.00
N ILE A 144 3.45 10.44 7.13
CA ILE A 144 2.76 10.23 8.41
C ILE A 144 3.67 10.62 9.57
N SER A 145 3.11 10.68 10.77
CA SER A 145 3.91 10.90 11.99
C SER A 145 4.72 9.65 12.37
N GLN A 146 5.78 9.85 13.15
CA GLN A 146 6.57 8.77 13.73
C GLN A 146 5.71 7.84 14.61
N GLU A 147 4.78 8.41 15.36
CA GLU A 147 3.86 7.65 16.20
C GLU A 147 2.95 6.73 15.38
N THR A 148 2.35 7.28 14.30
CA THR A 148 1.53 6.49 13.38
C THR A 148 2.34 5.37 12.73
N SER A 149 3.57 5.65 12.30
CA SER A 149 4.47 4.64 11.73
C SER A 149 4.75 3.50 12.72
N THR A 150 5.00 3.83 14.00
CA THR A 150 5.21 2.83 15.04
C THR A 150 3.98 1.94 15.22
N MET A 151 2.78 2.54 15.24
CA MET A 151 1.52 1.80 15.33
C MET A 151 1.30 0.89 14.12
N VAL A 152 1.55 1.38 12.91
CA VAL A 152 1.42 0.59 11.67
C VAL A 152 2.39 -0.59 11.68
N LYS A 153 3.63 -0.41 12.13
CA LYS A 153 4.59 -1.52 12.28
C LYS A 153 4.07 -2.61 13.22
N ASP A 154 3.49 -2.23 14.37
CA ASP A 154 2.88 -3.19 15.29
C ASP A 154 1.73 -3.97 14.62
N TYR A 155 0.88 -3.28 13.84
CA TYR A 155 -0.19 -3.94 13.10
C TYR A 155 0.36 -4.90 12.03
N MET A 156 1.41 -4.50 11.29
CA MET A 156 2.05 -5.35 10.29
C MET A 156 2.72 -6.58 10.92
N ARG A 157 3.30 -6.44 12.12
CA ARG A 157 3.79 -7.59 12.88
C ARG A 157 2.63 -8.50 13.32
N GLY A 158 1.52 -7.92 13.76
CA GLY A 158 0.30 -8.65 14.12
C GLY A 158 -0.28 -9.48 12.96
N VAL A 159 -0.22 -8.98 11.71
CA VAL A 159 -0.62 -9.75 10.51
C VAL A 159 0.14 -11.07 10.41
N VAL A 160 1.43 -11.07 10.75
CA VAL A 160 2.29 -12.27 10.69
C VAL A 160 2.08 -13.17 11.91
N LEU A 161 1.95 -12.59 13.10
CA LEU A 161 1.82 -13.39 14.33
C LEU A 161 0.43 -14.02 14.50
N ASN A 162 -0.63 -13.26 14.22
CA ASN A 162 -2.00 -13.60 14.59
C ASN A 162 -2.94 -13.74 13.38
N GLY A 163 -2.53 -13.22 12.21
CA GLY A 163 -3.43 -12.99 11.09
C GLY A 163 -3.11 -13.78 9.84
N SER A 164 -3.48 -13.17 8.73
CA SER A 164 -3.43 -13.76 7.38
C SER A 164 -2.01 -14.01 6.84
N GLY A 165 -0.98 -13.44 7.48
CA GLY A 165 0.42 -13.51 7.05
C GLY A 165 1.28 -14.55 7.78
N ASN A 166 0.70 -15.47 8.55
CA ASN A 166 1.42 -16.36 9.46
C ASN A 166 2.48 -17.26 8.80
N LYS A 167 2.37 -17.52 7.49
CA LYS A 167 3.37 -18.29 6.73
C LYS A 167 4.69 -17.54 6.51
N ALA A 168 4.71 -16.24 6.77
CA ALA A 168 5.90 -15.40 6.62
C ALA A 168 6.72 -15.30 7.92
N ASP A 169 6.27 -15.90 9.02
CA ASP A 169 6.99 -15.84 10.28
C ASP A 169 8.31 -16.62 10.20
N MET A 170 9.35 -16.05 10.81
CA MET A 170 10.71 -16.62 10.80
C MET A 170 11.33 -16.46 12.18
N GLU A 171 11.84 -17.57 12.75
CA GLU A 171 12.38 -17.60 14.11
C GLU A 171 13.50 -16.58 14.39
N ALA A 172 14.32 -16.27 13.37
CA ALA A 172 15.48 -15.38 13.53
C ALA A 172 15.17 -13.90 13.21
N TYR A 173 13.94 -13.55 12.78
CA TYR A 173 13.61 -12.21 12.31
C TYR A 173 12.22 -11.75 12.76
N GLU A 174 12.10 -10.48 13.08
CA GLU A 174 10.79 -9.85 13.30
C GLU A 174 10.17 -9.44 11.96
N VAL A 175 9.53 -10.39 11.28
CA VAL A 175 8.86 -10.14 10.00
C VAL A 175 7.51 -9.49 10.24
N GLY A 176 7.25 -8.38 9.56
CA GLY A 176 5.95 -7.72 9.48
C GLY A 176 5.54 -7.52 8.03
N GLY A 177 4.26 -7.46 7.75
CA GLY A 177 3.78 -7.25 6.38
C GLY A 177 2.28 -7.23 6.27
N LYS A 178 1.79 -7.08 5.04
CA LYS A 178 0.37 -7.15 4.71
C LYS A 178 0.15 -8.09 3.53
N THR A 179 -0.76 -9.03 3.67
CA THR A 179 -1.17 -9.90 2.56
C THR A 179 -1.87 -9.09 1.48
N GLY A 180 -1.58 -9.40 0.22
CA GLY A 180 -2.23 -8.84 -0.95
C GLY A 180 -2.91 -9.94 -1.77
N THR A 181 -4.15 -9.68 -2.22
CA THR A 181 -4.88 -10.53 -3.13
C THR A 181 -5.69 -9.64 -4.06
N ALA A 182 -5.30 -9.58 -5.32
CA ALA A 182 -6.00 -8.80 -6.33
C ALA A 182 -6.43 -9.70 -7.49
N GLU A 183 -7.60 -9.44 -8.04
CA GLU A 183 -8.06 -10.09 -9.25
C GLU A 183 -7.25 -9.58 -10.44
N LYS A 184 -6.76 -10.50 -11.26
CA LYS A 184 -6.21 -10.15 -12.57
C LYS A 184 -7.35 -10.13 -13.57
N LEU A 185 -7.54 -8.99 -14.22
CA LEU A 185 -8.37 -8.96 -15.41
C LEU A 185 -7.83 -9.98 -16.43
N PRO A 186 -8.69 -10.72 -17.14
CA PRO A 186 -8.25 -11.56 -18.25
C PRO A 186 -7.36 -10.69 -19.16
N ARG A 187 -6.14 -11.12 -19.42
CA ARG A 187 -5.38 -10.54 -20.52
C ARG A 187 -6.19 -10.86 -21.76
N ASP A 188 -6.75 -9.86 -22.43
CA ASP A 188 -7.15 -10.01 -23.81
C ASP A 188 -5.89 -10.48 -24.53
N ASN A 189 -5.86 -11.79 -24.82
CA ASN A 189 -4.86 -12.35 -25.70
C ASN A 189 -5.10 -11.67 -27.03
N GLY A 190 -4.39 -10.55 -27.24
CA GLY A 190 -4.55 -9.73 -28.41
C GLY A 190 -4.58 -10.60 -29.65
N LYS A 191 -5.75 -10.75 -30.18
CA LYS A 191 -6.05 -11.12 -31.55
C LYS A 191 -6.73 -9.96 -32.18
#